data_e614c37df7c7648f2bc5393ce5954799
#
_entry.id   e614c37df7c7648f2bc5393ce5954799
#
_cell.length_a   1.000
_cell.length_b   1.000
_cell.length_c   1.000
_cell.angle_alpha   90.00
_cell.angle_beta   90.00
_cell.angle_gamma   90.00
#
_symmetry.space_group_name_H-M   'P 1'
#
loop_
_entity.id
_entity.type
_entity.pdbx_description
1 polymer ?
#
loop_
_entity_poly.entity_id
_entity_poly.type
_entity_poly.pdbx_seq_one_letter_code
_entity_poly.pdbx_strand_id
1 'polypeptide(L)'
;MMPADCSALCAPTLLPNIRISWDYEGLSCTERQVSICAKDSVGPYSYEVVGKLIDAAKKMGADYAVDVYPHYGSDVDVTLRAGFDIRHGLIGAGVYASHGYERSHIDGVYNTLKVICGYLDV
;
A
#
# COMPACT_ATOMS: atom_id res chain seq x y z
N MET A 1 3.36 28.99 0.44
CA MET A 1 2.66 28.24 1.52
C MET A 1 2.00 27.06 0.82
N MET A 2 2.59 25.88 0.92
CA MET A 2 1.97 24.66 0.37
C MET A 2 0.72 24.34 1.18
N PRO A 3 -0.39 23.95 0.55
CA PRO A 3 -1.57 23.54 1.28
C PRO A 3 -1.24 22.33 2.17
N ALA A 4 -1.79 22.33 3.38
CA ALA A 4 -1.54 21.33 4.42
C ALA A 4 -2.05 19.90 4.11
N ASP A 5 -2.38 19.63 2.86
CA ASP A 5 -2.98 18.38 2.39
C ASP A 5 -2.10 17.58 1.41
N CYS A 6 -0.79 17.73 1.48
CA CYS A 6 0.09 16.88 0.70
C CYS A 6 0.13 15.47 1.32
N SER A 7 -0.86 14.64 0.96
CA SER A 7 -0.80 13.21 1.25
C SER A 7 0.16 12.57 0.24
N ALA A 8 1.32 12.15 0.70
CA ALA A 8 2.24 11.37 -0.12
C ALA A 8 1.71 9.94 -0.23
N LEU A 9 1.21 9.56 -1.40
CA LEU A 9 1.12 8.16 -1.77
C LEU A 9 2.52 7.72 -2.19
N CYS A 10 3.13 6.87 -1.40
CA CYS A 10 4.32 6.18 -1.87
C CYS A 10 3.92 5.33 -3.06
N ALA A 11 4.62 5.47 -4.18
CA ALA A 11 4.45 4.60 -5.33
C ALA A 11 4.56 3.14 -4.90
N PRO A 12 3.91 2.21 -5.58
CA PRO A 12 3.83 0.82 -5.17
C PRO A 12 5.23 0.26 -4.99
N THR A 13 5.70 0.32 -3.78
CA THR A 13 6.85 -0.46 -3.41
C THR A 13 6.29 -1.84 -3.17
N LEU A 14 6.72 -2.70 -4.00
CA LEU A 14 6.28 -4.07 -4.15
C LEU A 14 6.31 -4.80 -2.82
N LEU A 15 5.25 -5.50 -2.52
CA LEU A 15 5.18 -6.30 -1.31
C LEU A 15 6.31 -7.33 -1.29
N PRO A 16 7.11 -7.40 -0.23
CA PRO A 16 8.09 -8.46 -0.11
C PRO A 16 7.35 -9.80 -0.04
N ASN A 17 7.63 -10.67 -1.01
CA ASN A 17 7.32 -12.08 -0.96
C ASN A 17 5.89 -12.43 -0.49
N ILE A 18 4.89 -12.18 -1.31
CA ILE A 18 3.70 -13.01 -1.20
C ILE A 18 4.11 -14.41 -1.70
N ARG A 19 4.68 -15.19 -0.81
CA ARG A 19 4.65 -16.62 -1.01
C ARG A 19 3.18 -17.01 -0.94
N ILE A 20 2.69 -17.68 -1.95
CA ILE A 20 1.48 -18.49 -1.90
C ILE A 20 1.80 -19.70 -0.97
N SER A 21 2.16 -19.41 0.24
CA SER A 21 2.37 -20.35 1.28
C SER A 21 1.69 -19.73 2.48
N TRP A 22 0.64 -20.35 2.89
CA TRP A 22 -0.14 -20.10 4.09
C TRP A 22 0.71 -20.00 5.39
N ASP A 23 2.01 -20.04 5.29
CA ASP A 23 3.03 -19.96 6.32
C ASP A 23 3.68 -18.57 6.44
N TYR A 24 3.25 -17.56 5.67
CA TYR A 24 3.88 -16.26 5.69
C TYR A 24 3.09 -15.24 6.52
N GLU A 25 3.50 -15.16 7.78
CA GLU A 25 3.42 -14.03 8.72
C GLU A 25 2.27 -13.01 8.53
N GLY A 26 1.02 -13.51 8.43
CA GLY A 26 -0.13 -12.64 8.65
C GLY A 26 -0.50 -11.69 7.51
N LEU A 27 0.10 -11.79 6.31
CA LEU A 27 -0.37 -11.07 5.14
C LEU A 27 -1.57 -11.80 4.52
N SER A 28 -2.65 -11.06 4.28
CA SER A 28 -3.88 -11.60 3.69
C SER A 28 -4.02 -11.30 2.20
N CYS A 29 -3.21 -10.38 1.68
CA CYS A 29 -3.24 -10.00 0.28
C CYS A 29 -2.78 -11.14 -0.64
N THR A 30 -3.54 -11.36 -1.72
CA THR A 30 -3.19 -12.28 -2.81
C THR A 30 -2.58 -11.53 -3.99
N GLU A 31 -2.05 -12.26 -4.97
CA GLU A 31 -1.50 -11.68 -6.21
C GLU A 31 -2.55 -10.93 -7.05
N ARG A 32 -3.85 -11.17 -6.79
CA ARG A 32 -4.96 -10.53 -7.51
C ARG A 32 -5.48 -9.27 -6.86
N GLN A 33 -5.06 -9.00 -5.66
CA GLN A 33 -5.54 -7.90 -4.84
C GLN A 33 -4.56 -6.73 -4.82
N VAL A 34 -5.07 -5.55 -4.45
CA VAL A 34 -4.23 -4.46 -3.94
C VAL A 34 -4.10 -4.60 -2.44
N SER A 35 -2.90 -4.48 -1.92
CA SER A 35 -2.66 -4.40 -0.48
C SER A 35 -2.60 -2.95 -0.04
N ILE A 36 -3.31 -2.64 1.03
CA ILE A 36 -3.28 -1.34 1.71
C ILE A 36 -2.54 -1.55 3.04
N CYS A 37 -1.41 -0.90 3.20
CA CYS A 37 -0.60 -1.06 4.40
C CYS A 37 -1.15 -0.22 5.55
N ALA A 38 -1.51 -0.86 6.64
CA ALA A 38 -1.91 -0.17 7.87
C ALA A 38 -0.71 0.24 8.73
N LYS A 39 0.34 -0.59 8.70
CA LYS A 39 1.55 -0.41 9.51
C LYS A 39 2.70 -1.18 8.88
N ASP A 40 3.89 -0.61 8.89
CA ASP A 40 5.13 -1.30 8.53
C ASP A 40 6.08 -1.48 9.74
N SER A 41 7.34 -1.83 9.48
CA SER A 41 8.34 -2.05 10.54
C SER A 41 8.70 -0.77 11.31
N VAL A 42 8.49 0.40 10.72
CA VAL A 42 8.84 1.70 11.33
C VAL A 42 7.69 2.25 12.15
N GLY A 43 6.45 2.06 11.69
CA GLY A 43 5.29 2.55 12.44
C GLY A 43 3.98 2.49 11.63
N PRO A 44 2.89 2.98 12.25
CA PRO A 44 1.59 3.04 11.58
C PRO A 44 1.58 4.12 10.50
N TYR A 45 0.87 3.85 9.41
CA TYR A 45 0.53 4.84 8.40
C TYR A 45 -0.60 5.75 8.91
N SER A 46 -0.76 6.91 8.26
CA SER A 46 -1.84 7.85 8.63
C SER A 46 -3.20 7.17 8.60
N TYR A 47 -3.88 7.13 9.74
CA TYR A 47 -5.22 6.53 9.86
C TYR A 47 -6.21 7.13 8.86
N GLU A 48 -6.15 8.45 8.66
CA GLU A 48 -7.01 9.16 7.70
C GLU A 48 -6.73 8.74 6.26
N VAL A 49 -5.45 8.63 5.86
CA VAL A 49 -5.07 8.22 4.51
C VAL A 49 -5.44 6.76 4.26
N VAL A 50 -5.16 5.88 5.22
CA VAL A 50 -5.55 4.45 5.12
C VAL A 50 -7.07 4.33 4.99
N GLY A 51 -7.84 5.08 5.78
CA GLY A 51 -9.30 5.12 5.68
C GLY A 51 -9.78 5.56 4.29
N LYS A 52 -9.23 6.64 3.76
CA LYS A 52 -9.56 7.12 2.40
C LYS A 52 -9.20 6.11 1.31
N LEU A 53 -8.09 5.37 1.45
CA LEU A 53 -7.72 4.32 0.51
C LEU A 53 -8.70 3.15 0.54
N ILE A 54 -9.14 2.74 1.73
CA ILE A 54 -10.17 1.70 1.89
C ILE A 54 -11.49 2.15 1.29
N ASP A 55 -11.91 3.39 1.53
CA ASP A 55 -13.15 3.93 0.96
C ASP A 55 -13.06 4.04 -0.57
N ALA A 56 -11.90 4.42 -1.11
CA ALA A 56 -11.65 4.41 -2.55
C ALA A 56 -11.74 3.00 -3.13
N ALA A 57 -11.16 2.00 -2.46
CA ALA A 57 -11.26 0.61 -2.87
C ALA A 57 -12.72 0.14 -2.96
N LYS A 58 -13.52 0.44 -1.92
CA LYS A 58 -14.96 0.11 -1.89
C LYS A 58 -15.73 0.84 -2.98
N LYS A 59 -15.51 2.15 -3.14
CA LYS A 59 -16.17 2.99 -4.16
C LYS A 59 -15.92 2.46 -5.56
N MET A 60 -14.71 2.04 -5.85
CA MET A 60 -14.30 1.57 -7.19
C MET A 60 -14.50 0.06 -7.41
N GLY A 61 -15.01 -0.67 -6.43
CA GLY A 61 -15.15 -2.11 -6.51
C GLY A 61 -13.80 -2.81 -6.74
N ALA A 62 -12.75 -2.33 -6.09
CA ALA A 62 -11.45 -2.97 -6.12
C ALA A 62 -11.40 -4.13 -5.10
N ASP A 63 -10.78 -5.23 -5.48
CA ASP A 63 -10.48 -6.31 -4.55
C ASP A 63 -9.20 -5.94 -3.78
N TYR A 64 -9.28 -5.86 -2.45
CA TYR A 64 -8.22 -5.35 -1.61
C TYR A 64 -8.06 -6.14 -0.31
N ALA A 65 -6.87 -6.06 0.25
CA ALA A 65 -6.58 -6.50 1.60
C ALA A 65 -5.93 -5.36 2.41
N VAL A 66 -6.12 -5.38 3.72
CA VAL A 66 -5.42 -4.47 4.64
C VAL A 66 -4.43 -5.28 5.45
N ASP A 67 -3.15 -4.94 5.33
CA ASP A 67 -2.07 -5.73 5.87
C ASP A 67 -1.11 -4.93 6.75
N VAL A 68 -0.35 -5.64 7.56
CA VAL A 68 0.79 -5.12 8.33
C VAL A 68 2.06 -5.76 7.79
N TYR A 69 3.07 -4.93 7.49
CA TYR A 69 4.35 -5.39 6.93
C TYR A 69 5.45 -5.34 7.99
N PRO A 70 5.69 -6.44 8.72
CA PRO A 70 6.60 -6.40 9.87
C PRO A 70 8.07 -6.21 9.50
N HIS A 71 8.46 -6.50 8.26
CA HIS A 71 9.84 -6.48 7.78
C HIS A 71 10.03 -5.56 6.57
N TYR A 72 9.21 -4.54 6.44
CA TYR A 72 9.23 -3.62 5.31
C TYR A 72 9.20 -2.18 5.82
N GLY A 73 9.90 -1.29 5.12
CA GLY A 73 9.85 0.16 5.31
C GLY A 73 9.75 0.87 3.96
N SER A 74 9.18 2.06 3.95
CA SER A 74 9.02 2.87 2.75
C SER A 74 9.88 4.13 2.79
N ASP A 75 10.10 4.76 1.63
CA ASP A 75 10.84 6.03 1.53
C ASP A 75 10.18 7.17 2.30
N VAL A 76 8.89 7.06 2.56
CA VAL A 76 8.16 8.03 3.39
C VAL A 76 8.70 8.09 4.81
N ASP A 77 9.20 6.99 5.35
CA ASP A 77 9.80 6.94 6.69
C ASP A 77 11.03 7.86 6.79
N VAL A 78 11.80 7.96 5.72
CA VAL A 78 12.94 8.89 5.64
C VAL A 78 12.46 10.33 5.70
N THR A 79 11.38 10.64 5.01
CA THR A 79 10.76 11.98 5.00
C THR A 79 10.26 12.37 6.38
N LEU A 80 9.60 11.46 7.09
CA LEU A 80 9.14 11.68 8.47
C LEU A 80 10.32 11.89 9.43
N ARG A 81 11.36 11.07 9.31
CA ARG A 81 12.59 11.22 10.12
C ARG A 81 13.33 12.52 9.85
N ALA A 82 13.21 13.07 8.65
CA ALA A 82 13.74 14.38 8.30
C ALA A 82 12.92 15.55 8.90
N GLY A 83 11.83 15.26 9.62
CA GLY A 83 11.03 16.25 10.35
C GLY A 83 9.88 16.86 9.54
N PHE A 84 9.55 16.28 8.38
CA PHE A 84 8.40 16.74 7.61
C PHE A 84 7.10 16.14 8.17
N ASP A 85 6.14 17.00 8.51
CA ASP A 85 4.81 16.58 8.94
C ASP A 85 3.92 16.34 7.72
N ILE A 86 3.91 15.10 7.25
CA ILE A 86 3.10 14.67 6.11
C ILE A 86 2.20 13.50 6.51
N ARG A 87 0.97 13.51 5.99
CA ARG A 87 0.10 12.35 6.05
C ARG A 87 0.47 11.39 4.92
N HIS A 88 0.64 10.13 5.23
CA HIS A 88 1.20 9.16 4.31
C HIS A 88 0.43 7.85 4.32
N GLY A 89 0.49 7.14 3.22
CA GLY A 89 -0.07 5.80 3.03
C GLY A 89 0.80 5.00 2.08
N LEU A 90 0.63 3.70 2.11
CA LEU A 90 1.32 2.76 1.24
C LEU A 90 0.32 1.76 0.67
N ILE A 91 0.34 1.61 -0.64
CA ILE A 91 -0.41 0.57 -1.36
C ILE A 91 0.50 -0.12 -2.37
N GLY A 92 0.18 -1.33 -2.72
CA GLY A 92 0.88 -2.07 -3.77
C GLY A 92 0.07 -3.24 -4.29
N ALA A 93 0.30 -3.61 -5.55
CA ALA A 93 -0.21 -4.88 -6.07
C ALA A 93 0.46 -6.04 -5.34
N GLY A 94 -0.26 -7.13 -5.15
CA GLY A 94 0.32 -8.36 -4.66
C GLY A 94 1.39 -8.88 -5.63
N VAL A 95 2.63 -9.01 -5.16
CA VAL A 95 3.75 -9.52 -5.96
C VAL A 95 4.51 -10.60 -5.22
N TYR A 96 5.07 -11.53 -5.96
CA TYR A 96 5.98 -12.56 -5.46
C TYR A 96 7.42 -12.16 -5.76
N ALA A 97 8.34 -12.46 -4.84
CA ALA A 97 9.77 -12.20 -4.98
C ALA A 97 10.12 -10.71 -5.18
N SER A 98 9.54 -9.84 -4.36
CA SER A 98 9.86 -8.40 -4.32
C SER A 98 11.37 -8.18 -4.25
N HIS A 99 11.87 -7.22 -5.03
CA HIS A 99 13.29 -6.93 -5.23
C HIS A 99 14.11 -8.05 -5.93
N GLY A 100 13.42 -9.06 -6.45
CA GLY A 100 14.02 -10.15 -7.22
C GLY A 100 13.35 -10.31 -8.59
N TYR A 101 13.16 -11.56 -9.03
CA TYR A 101 12.40 -11.85 -10.25
C TYR A 101 10.90 -11.86 -9.93
N GLU A 102 10.31 -10.68 -9.96
CA GLU A 102 8.96 -10.43 -9.50
C GLU A 102 7.90 -11.01 -10.43
N ARG A 103 6.83 -11.52 -9.82
CA ARG A 103 5.63 -11.97 -10.51
C ARG A 103 4.40 -11.41 -9.83
N SER A 104 3.42 -11.01 -10.62
CA SER A 104 2.12 -10.54 -10.15
C SER A 104 1.04 -10.97 -11.12
N HIS A 105 -0.20 -10.79 -10.75
CA HIS A 105 -1.35 -11.00 -11.61
C HIS A 105 -1.88 -9.65 -12.10
N ILE A 106 -2.36 -9.62 -13.36
CA ILE A 106 -2.90 -8.40 -13.97
C ILE A 106 -4.08 -7.82 -13.17
N ASP A 107 -4.87 -8.65 -12.51
CA ASP A 107 -5.97 -8.20 -11.64
C ASP A 107 -5.46 -7.37 -10.47
N GLY A 108 -4.32 -7.73 -9.87
CA GLY A 108 -3.68 -6.95 -8.80
C GLY A 108 -3.28 -5.56 -9.27
N VAL A 109 -2.76 -5.46 -10.50
CA VAL A 109 -2.41 -4.17 -11.12
C VAL A 109 -3.67 -3.33 -11.35
N TYR A 110 -4.73 -3.91 -11.92
CA TYR A 110 -5.99 -3.20 -12.12
C TYR A 110 -6.66 -2.77 -10.82
N ASN A 111 -6.63 -3.60 -9.79
CA ASN A 111 -7.17 -3.23 -8.49
C ASN A 111 -6.37 -2.09 -7.84
N THR A 112 -5.06 -2.08 -8.00
CA THR A 112 -4.21 -0.97 -7.56
C THR A 112 -4.56 0.32 -8.30
N LEU A 113 -4.72 0.26 -9.63
CA LEU A 113 -5.13 1.42 -10.42
C LEU A 113 -6.50 1.96 -9.99
N LYS A 114 -7.48 1.08 -9.76
CA LYS A 114 -8.81 1.47 -9.27
C LYS A 114 -8.71 2.27 -7.96
N VAL A 115 -7.91 1.79 -7.01
CA VAL A 115 -7.74 2.48 -5.72
C VAL A 115 -7.10 3.85 -5.92
N ILE A 116 -6.08 3.96 -6.78
CA ILE A 116 -5.44 5.25 -7.09
C ILE A 116 -6.45 6.21 -7.71
N CYS A 117 -7.20 5.77 -8.73
CA CYS A 117 -8.22 6.60 -9.38
C CYS A 117 -9.30 7.03 -8.38
N GLY A 118 -9.79 6.12 -7.55
CA GLY A 118 -10.79 6.43 -6.55
C GLY A 118 -10.29 7.39 -5.45
N TYR A 119 -9.03 7.29 -5.09
CA TYR A 119 -8.40 8.17 -4.10
C TYR A 119 -8.18 9.58 -4.64
N LEU A 120 -7.77 9.70 -5.91
CA LEU A 120 -7.53 10.98 -6.60
C LEU A 120 -8.82 11.60 -7.16
N ASP A 121 -9.93 10.87 -7.10
CA ASP A 121 -11.23 11.27 -7.66
C ASP A 121 -11.19 11.56 -9.17
N VAL A 122 -10.47 10.70 -9.90
CA VAL A 122 -10.31 10.74 -11.37
C VAL A 122 -10.84 9.48 -12.04
#